data_31ecfc97ec5b085ca8d44c5cd525819a
#
_entry.id   31ecfc97ec5b085ca8d44c5cd525819a
#
_cell.length_a   1.000
_cell.length_b   1.000
_cell.length_c   1.000
_cell.angle_alpha   90.00
_cell.angle_beta   90.00
_cell.angle_gamma   90.00
#
_symmetry.space_group_name_H-M   'P 1'
#
loop_
_entity.id
_entity.type
_entity.pdbx_description
1 polymer ?
#
loop_
_entity_poly.entity_id
_entity_poly.type
_entity_poly.pdbx_seq_one_letter_code
_entity_poly.pdbx_strand_id
1 'polypeptide(L)'
;MTATGLQEPAVYQLPDGTVRSFSRTDLGSQWECFSKDDGATWSAPVPNRFFSGPDAPLLMKDVGPFTVAVFCSMPHFTARNEARTWGRTPIVAAVSDDKGKTFSRVFYLEDDLANGYCYPAIFDGGDYMLVSYYHSDDLDCPLRSTRILKIAYSELA
;
A
#
# COMPACT_ATOMS: atom_id res chain seq x y z
N MET A 1 -8.75 14.44 14.34
CA MET A 1 -9.68 14.12 13.24
C MET A 1 -8.95 14.35 11.95
N THR A 2 -9.10 13.47 10.96
CA THR A 2 -8.56 13.70 9.62
C THR A 2 -9.39 14.77 8.90
N ALA A 3 -8.79 15.53 7.99
CA ALA A 3 -9.53 16.47 7.15
C ALA A 3 -10.35 15.74 6.07
N THR A 4 -9.85 14.55 5.64
CA THR A 4 -10.43 13.77 4.54
C THR A 4 -11.22 12.56 5.00
N GLY A 5 -11.14 12.16 6.27
CA GLY A 5 -11.73 10.93 6.81
C GLY A 5 -10.89 9.68 6.50
N LEU A 6 -11.47 8.51 6.77
CA LEU A 6 -10.92 7.21 6.38
C LEU A 6 -11.44 6.86 4.97
N GLN A 7 -10.54 6.65 4.02
CA GLN A 7 -10.89 6.49 2.60
C GLN A 7 -10.29 5.21 2.02
N GLU A 8 -10.93 4.71 0.96
CA GLU A 8 -10.44 3.63 0.10
C GLU A 8 -9.89 2.43 0.89
N PRO A 9 -10.74 1.77 1.70
CA PRO A 9 -10.29 0.68 2.56
C PRO A 9 -9.85 -0.53 1.73
N ALA A 10 -8.66 -1.07 2.05
CA ALA A 10 -8.25 -2.41 1.66
C ALA A 10 -8.59 -3.37 2.79
N VAL A 11 -8.98 -4.59 2.45
CA VAL A 11 -9.36 -5.63 3.43
C VAL A 11 -8.47 -6.85 3.23
N TYR A 12 -7.98 -7.41 4.34
CA TYR A 12 -7.18 -8.63 4.34
C TYR A 12 -7.52 -9.50 5.55
N GLN A 13 -7.66 -10.81 5.34
CA GLN A 13 -7.95 -11.77 6.41
C GLN A 13 -6.68 -12.51 6.84
N LEU A 14 -6.38 -12.48 8.13
CA LEU A 14 -5.31 -13.27 8.74
C LEU A 14 -5.72 -14.76 8.87
N PRO A 15 -4.73 -15.68 8.99
CA PRO A 15 -5.01 -17.11 9.13
C PRO A 15 -5.86 -17.51 10.35
N ASP A 16 -5.90 -16.66 11.37
CA ASP A 16 -6.73 -16.87 12.58
C ASP A 16 -8.17 -16.39 12.41
N GLY A 17 -8.56 -15.96 11.21
CA GLY A 17 -9.87 -15.43 10.88
C GLY A 17 -10.04 -13.94 11.16
N THR A 18 -9.10 -13.29 11.83
CA THR A 18 -9.18 -11.84 12.05
C THR A 18 -9.13 -11.09 10.70
N VAL A 19 -10.11 -10.26 10.45
CA VAL A 19 -10.14 -9.38 9.28
C VAL A 19 -9.53 -8.03 9.65
N ARG A 20 -8.59 -7.55 8.84
CA ARG A 20 -7.97 -6.24 8.95
C ARG A 20 -8.48 -5.35 7.82
N SER A 21 -8.81 -4.11 8.13
CA SER A 21 -9.12 -3.08 7.14
C SER A 21 -8.14 -1.94 7.27
N PHE A 22 -7.51 -1.54 6.17
CA PHE A 22 -6.56 -0.43 6.10
C PHE A 22 -7.17 0.69 5.29
N SER A 23 -7.24 1.88 5.86
CA SER A 23 -7.76 3.06 5.16
C SER A 23 -6.68 4.11 5.01
N ARG A 24 -6.59 4.70 3.83
CA ARG A 24 -5.73 5.87 3.64
C ARG A 24 -6.22 7.05 4.46
N THR A 25 -5.29 7.88 4.89
CA THR A 25 -5.57 9.13 5.61
C THR A 25 -4.56 10.21 5.24
N ASP A 26 -4.87 11.45 5.54
CA ASP A 26 -3.97 12.60 5.50
C ASP A 26 -3.12 12.76 6.78
N LEU A 27 -3.10 11.75 7.66
CA LEU A 27 -2.40 11.76 8.95
C LEU A 27 -1.02 11.09 8.94
N GLY A 28 -0.49 10.78 7.75
CA GLY A 28 0.87 10.24 7.57
C GLY A 28 1.00 8.74 7.75
N SER A 29 -0.11 8.00 7.90
CA SER A 29 -0.12 6.54 7.92
C SER A 29 -1.47 5.98 7.45
N GLN A 30 -1.47 4.70 7.08
CA GLN A 30 -2.72 3.96 7.01
C GLN A 30 -3.32 3.83 8.42
N TRP A 31 -4.64 3.90 8.53
CA TRP A 31 -5.36 3.59 9.75
C TRP A 31 -6.04 2.24 9.60
N GLU A 32 -5.99 1.44 10.66
CA GLU A 32 -6.51 0.08 10.62
C GLU A 32 -7.60 -0.16 11.65
N CYS A 33 -8.56 -1.01 11.25
CA CYS A 33 -9.59 -1.58 12.10
C CYS A 33 -9.50 -3.10 12.04
N PHE A 34 -10.01 -3.76 13.07
CA PHE A 34 -10.02 -5.21 13.19
C PHE A 34 -11.46 -5.72 13.40
N SER A 35 -11.79 -6.81 12.73
CA SER A 35 -13.00 -7.59 12.98
C SER A 35 -12.63 -9.04 13.36
N LYS A 36 -13.35 -9.61 14.32
CA LYS A 36 -13.20 -11.01 14.75
C LYS A 36 -14.48 -11.82 14.53
N ASP A 37 -15.43 -11.26 13.81
CA ASP A 37 -16.76 -11.82 13.55
C ASP A 37 -17.15 -11.62 12.07
N ASP A 38 -16.19 -11.92 11.17
CA ASP A 38 -16.35 -11.89 9.72
C ASP A 38 -16.86 -10.55 9.16
N GLY A 39 -16.47 -9.44 9.80
CA GLY A 39 -16.83 -8.09 9.37
C GLY A 39 -18.12 -7.55 9.95
N ALA A 40 -18.80 -8.29 10.85
CA ALA A 40 -20.05 -7.83 11.45
C ALA A 40 -19.84 -6.64 12.40
N THR A 41 -18.74 -6.66 13.16
CA THR A 41 -18.34 -5.53 14.01
C THR A 41 -16.84 -5.19 13.83
N TRP A 42 -16.48 -3.96 14.12
CA TRP A 42 -15.13 -3.45 13.91
C TRP A 42 -14.62 -2.71 15.15
N SER A 43 -13.32 -2.84 15.42
CA SER A 43 -12.65 -2.03 16.43
C SER A 43 -12.67 -0.54 16.06
N ALA A 44 -12.39 0.32 17.04
CA ALA A 44 -12.03 1.70 16.73
C ALA A 44 -10.78 1.73 15.82
N PRO A 45 -10.71 2.67 14.85
CA PRO A 45 -9.56 2.81 14.00
C PRO A 45 -8.34 3.30 14.77
N VAL A 46 -7.16 2.74 14.45
CA VAL A 46 -5.87 3.13 15.05
C VAL A 46 -4.83 3.33 13.94
N PRO A 47 -3.83 4.23 14.14
CA PRO A 47 -2.78 4.42 13.15
C PRO A 47 -1.89 3.17 13.09
N ASN A 48 -1.62 2.70 11.88
CA ASN A 48 -0.64 1.63 11.65
C ASN A 48 0.77 2.21 11.63
N ARG A 49 1.67 1.66 12.45
CA ARG A 49 3.05 2.15 12.59
C ARG A 49 3.97 1.73 11.45
N PHE A 50 3.67 0.65 10.78
CA PHE A 50 4.48 0.13 9.67
C PHE A 50 4.13 0.81 8.34
N PHE A 51 2.84 0.92 8.04
CA PHE A 51 2.35 1.51 6.79
C PHE A 51 2.25 3.04 6.90
N SER A 52 3.40 3.69 7.15
CA SER A 52 3.50 5.14 7.05
C SER A 52 3.44 5.56 5.58
N GLY A 53 2.71 6.61 5.26
CA GLY A 53 2.56 7.03 3.88
C GLY A 53 1.73 8.29 3.72
N PRO A 54 1.73 8.86 2.50
CA PRO A 54 0.88 9.98 2.15
C PRO A 54 -0.59 9.55 2.06
N ASP A 55 -1.46 10.49 1.73
CA ASP A 55 -2.86 10.24 1.40
C ASP A 55 -2.99 9.41 0.10
N ALA A 56 -2.67 8.12 0.19
CA ALA A 56 -2.70 7.14 -0.89
C ALA A 56 -3.09 5.76 -0.35
N PRO A 57 -3.89 4.98 -1.09
CA PRO A 57 -4.30 3.66 -0.63
C PRO A 57 -3.16 2.66 -0.67
N LEU A 58 -3.28 1.63 0.16
CA LEU A 58 -2.47 0.42 0.08
C LEU A 58 -3.30 -0.72 -0.50
N LEU A 59 -2.62 -1.72 -1.08
CA LEU A 59 -3.20 -3.01 -1.42
C LEU A 59 -2.36 -4.12 -0.79
N MET A 60 -3.03 -5.12 -0.21
CA MET A 60 -2.41 -6.32 0.35
C MET A 60 -3.01 -7.55 -0.29
N LYS A 61 -2.16 -8.52 -0.68
CA LYS A 61 -2.60 -9.77 -1.32
C LYS A 61 -1.60 -10.90 -1.10
N ASP A 62 -2.11 -12.13 -0.99
CA ASP A 62 -1.29 -13.33 -1.06
C ASP A 62 -0.84 -13.58 -2.50
N VAL A 63 0.45 -13.89 -2.66
CA VAL A 63 1.09 -14.24 -3.93
C VAL A 63 2.03 -15.41 -3.66
N GLY A 64 1.65 -16.61 -4.13
CA GLY A 64 2.37 -17.84 -3.83
C GLY A 64 2.54 -18.05 -2.32
N PRO A 65 3.78 -18.22 -1.83
CA PRO A 65 4.07 -18.43 -0.41
C PRO A 65 4.03 -17.14 0.42
N PHE A 66 4.03 -15.96 -0.22
CA PHE A 66 4.16 -14.66 0.43
C PHE A 66 2.83 -13.94 0.56
N THR A 67 2.77 -13.00 1.49
CA THR A 67 1.79 -11.91 1.45
C THR A 67 2.52 -10.62 1.13
N VAL A 68 2.06 -9.88 0.13
CA VAL A 68 2.69 -8.63 -0.32
C VAL A 68 1.75 -7.46 -0.10
N ALA A 69 2.27 -6.40 0.51
CA ALA A 69 1.60 -5.10 0.60
C ALA A 69 2.30 -4.10 -0.29
N VAL A 70 1.57 -3.45 -1.20
CA VAL A 70 2.07 -2.38 -2.06
C VAL A 70 1.45 -1.06 -1.64
N PHE A 71 2.29 -0.08 -1.36
CA PHE A 71 1.86 1.23 -0.86
C PHE A 71 2.88 2.32 -1.16
N CYS A 72 2.44 3.58 -1.10
CA CYS A 72 3.38 4.71 -1.11
C CYS A 72 3.94 4.88 0.30
N SER A 73 5.25 4.80 0.44
CA SER A 73 5.94 5.00 1.72
C SER A 73 6.40 6.46 1.86
N MET A 74 6.60 6.91 3.09
CA MET A 74 7.19 8.23 3.38
C MET A 74 8.50 8.09 4.17
N PRO A 75 9.57 7.56 3.55
CA PRO A 75 10.88 7.58 4.22
C PRO A 75 11.41 9.01 4.38
N HIS A 76 11.00 9.91 3.47
CA HIS A 76 11.33 11.33 3.50
C HIS A 76 10.07 12.14 3.25
N PHE A 77 9.53 12.75 4.29
CA PHE A 77 8.37 13.63 4.15
C PHE A 77 8.77 14.85 3.30
N THR A 78 8.26 14.92 2.08
CA THR A 78 8.28 16.14 1.28
C THR A 78 6.88 16.73 1.31
N ALA A 79 6.78 18.01 1.63
CA ALA A 79 5.50 18.69 1.60
C ALA A 79 4.86 18.56 0.21
N ARG A 80 3.57 18.28 0.16
CA ARG A 80 2.78 18.07 -1.06
C ARG A 80 3.03 19.13 -2.14
N ASN A 81 3.41 20.34 -1.76
CA ASN A 81 3.61 21.49 -2.65
C ASN A 81 5.04 21.62 -3.18
N GLU A 82 6.01 20.92 -2.61
CA GLU A 82 7.44 21.03 -2.99
C GLU A 82 7.84 19.93 -3.98
N ALA A 83 7.20 18.76 -3.89
CA ALA A 83 7.40 17.70 -4.87
C ALA A 83 6.18 17.67 -5.81
N ARG A 84 6.40 17.68 -7.12
CA ARG A 84 5.36 17.51 -8.15
C ARG A 84 4.68 16.12 -8.11
N THR A 85 4.70 15.47 -6.97
CA THR A 85 4.35 14.05 -6.80
C THR A 85 3.20 13.82 -5.81
N TRP A 86 2.55 14.88 -5.31
CA TRP A 86 1.60 14.80 -4.18
C TRP A 86 2.14 14.05 -2.95
N GLY A 87 3.46 13.90 -2.83
CA GLY A 87 4.08 13.10 -1.79
C GLY A 87 3.89 11.58 -1.96
N ARG A 88 3.46 11.11 -3.13
CA ARG A 88 3.22 9.69 -3.43
C ARG A 88 4.44 8.99 -4.02
N THR A 89 5.61 9.26 -3.45
CA THR A 89 6.91 8.67 -3.84
C THR A 89 7.72 8.41 -2.58
N PRO A 90 8.37 7.25 -2.47
CA PRO A 90 8.36 6.11 -3.40
C PRO A 90 7.11 5.24 -3.29
N ILE A 91 6.85 4.40 -4.30
CA ILE A 91 5.98 3.24 -4.17
C ILE A 91 6.85 2.02 -3.85
N VAL A 92 6.45 1.27 -2.84
CA VAL A 92 7.21 0.15 -2.30
C VAL A 92 6.35 -1.12 -2.22
N ALA A 93 7.02 -2.27 -2.23
CA ALA A 93 6.45 -3.54 -1.85
C ALA A 93 7.04 -4.00 -0.51
N ALA A 94 6.20 -4.39 0.42
CA ALA A 94 6.58 -5.04 1.67
C ALA A 94 6.16 -6.51 1.62
N VAL A 95 7.06 -7.41 2.03
CA VAL A 95 6.85 -8.86 1.98
C VAL A 95 6.72 -9.42 3.38
N SER A 96 5.76 -10.30 3.54
CA SER A 96 5.47 -11.07 4.74
C SER A 96 5.58 -12.56 4.45
N ASP A 97 6.28 -13.29 5.31
CA ASP A 97 6.39 -14.76 5.31
C ASP A 97 5.39 -15.40 6.29
N ASP A 98 4.69 -14.61 7.10
CA ASP A 98 3.80 -15.06 8.17
C ASP A 98 2.33 -14.71 7.92
N LYS A 99 1.96 -14.64 6.63
CA LYS A 99 0.60 -14.36 6.18
C LYS A 99 0.07 -13.01 6.66
N GLY A 100 0.87 -11.98 6.45
CA GLY A 100 0.46 -10.58 6.70
C GLY A 100 0.44 -10.15 8.17
N LYS A 101 0.97 -10.98 9.09
CA LYS A 101 1.09 -10.58 10.50
C LYS A 101 2.20 -9.57 10.69
N THR A 102 3.38 -9.86 10.12
CA THR A 102 4.53 -8.95 10.11
C THR A 102 5.13 -8.83 8.71
N PHE A 103 5.87 -7.75 8.47
CA PHE A 103 6.56 -7.49 7.21
C PHE A 103 8.04 -7.29 7.49
N SER A 104 8.89 -8.14 6.90
CA SER A 104 10.32 -8.20 7.19
C SER A 104 11.20 -7.58 6.11
N ARG A 105 10.69 -7.48 4.88
CA ARG A 105 11.42 -6.96 3.72
C ARG A 105 10.61 -5.88 3.03
N VAL A 106 11.26 -4.77 2.72
CA VAL A 106 10.66 -3.67 1.96
C VAL A 106 11.63 -3.30 0.85
N PHE A 107 11.14 -3.22 -0.37
CA PHE A 107 11.94 -2.79 -1.51
C PHE A 107 11.17 -1.80 -2.39
N TYR A 108 11.91 -0.93 -3.05
CA TYR A 108 11.35 0.06 -3.94
C TYR A 108 10.90 -0.59 -5.25
N LEU A 109 9.65 -0.33 -5.64
CA LEU A 109 9.19 -0.56 -7.01
C LEU A 109 9.58 0.62 -7.90
N GLU A 110 9.42 1.84 -7.37
CA GLU A 110 9.80 3.09 -8.00
C GLU A 110 10.16 4.14 -6.93
N ASP A 111 11.19 4.93 -7.21
CA ASP A 111 11.68 5.97 -6.30
C ASP A 111 11.99 7.30 -7.01
N ASP A 112 11.61 7.45 -8.28
CA ASP A 112 11.81 8.70 -9.02
C ASP A 112 10.97 9.82 -8.41
N LEU A 113 11.65 10.80 -7.81
CA LEU A 113 11.03 11.95 -7.16
C LEU A 113 10.32 12.91 -8.13
N ALA A 114 10.57 12.80 -9.45
CA ALA A 114 9.84 13.55 -10.45
C ALA A 114 8.44 13.00 -10.70
N ASN A 115 8.15 11.76 -10.23
CA ASN A 115 6.89 11.06 -10.42
C ASN A 115 6.14 10.84 -9.11
N GLY A 116 4.82 10.82 -9.20
CA GLY A 116 3.92 10.33 -8.15
C GLY A 116 3.27 9.03 -8.58
N TYR A 117 3.04 8.13 -7.62
CA TYR A 117 2.51 6.78 -7.85
C TYR A 117 1.27 6.54 -7.01
N CYS A 118 0.31 5.76 -7.52
CA CYS A 118 -0.88 5.39 -6.73
C CYS A 118 -1.66 4.24 -7.32
N TYR A 119 -2.66 3.79 -6.54
CA TYR A 119 -3.64 2.77 -6.93
C TYR A 119 -2.99 1.48 -7.43
N PRO A 120 -2.21 0.78 -6.59
CA PRO A 120 -1.64 -0.50 -6.97
C PRO A 120 -2.73 -1.56 -7.15
N ALA A 121 -2.47 -2.50 -8.08
CA ALA A 121 -3.19 -3.77 -8.16
C ALA A 121 -2.16 -4.90 -8.29
N ILE A 122 -2.46 -6.07 -7.70
CA ILE A 122 -1.58 -7.23 -7.69
C ILE A 122 -2.29 -8.41 -8.34
N PHE A 123 -1.62 -9.07 -9.27
CA PHE A 123 -2.03 -10.34 -9.87
C PHE A 123 -1.01 -11.43 -9.52
N ASP A 124 -1.50 -12.58 -9.03
CA ASP A 124 -0.71 -13.77 -8.78
C ASP A 124 -0.62 -14.61 -10.07
N GLY A 125 0.59 -14.80 -10.59
CA GLY A 125 0.88 -15.57 -11.80
C GLY A 125 1.40 -16.99 -11.53
N GLY A 126 1.46 -17.41 -10.27
CA GLY A 126 1.88 -18.77 -9.85
C GLY A 126 3.37 -18.92 -9.52
N ASP A 127 4.27 -18.28 -10.28
CA ASP A 127 5.72 -18.21 -10.03
C ASP A 127 6.24 -16.75 -10.08
N TYR A 128 5.36 -15.83 -10.37
CA TYR A 128 5.61 -14.38 -10.40
C TYR A 128 4.37 -13.61 -9.95
N MET A 129 4.54 -12.36 -9.62
CA MET A 129 3.44 -11.41 -9.51
C MET A 129 3.52 -10.32 -10.59
N LEU A 130 2.38 -9.80 -11.01
CA LEU A 130 2.30 -8.52 -11.70
C LEU A 130 1.79 -7.46 -10.72
N VAL A 131 2.45 -6.31 -10.73
CA VAL A 131 2.00 -5.14 -10.00
C VAL A 131 1.75 -4.03 -10.99
N SER A 132 0.52 -3.55 -11.06
CA SER A 132 0.18 -2.37 -11.85
C SER A 132 -0.12 -1.18 -10.95
N TYR A 133 0.21 0.02 -11.39
CA TYR A 133 -0.08 1.28 -10.70
C TYR A 133 -0.09 2.45 -11.68
N TYR A 134 -0.75 3.52 -11.29
CA TYR A 134 -0.64 4.79 -12.01
C TYR A 134 0.63 5.52 -11.64
N HIS A 135 1.19 6.24 -12.62
CA HIS A 135 2.28 7.19 -12.40
C HIS A 135 2.08 8.48 -13.22
N SER A 136 2.58 9.57 -12.70
CA SER A 136 2.57 10.85 -13.39
C SER A 136 3.61 11.80 -12.82
N ASP A 137 4.20 12.60 -13.71
CA ASP A 137 5.01 13.78 -13.43
C ASP A 137 4.20 15.09 -13.50
N ASP A 138 2.89 14.98 -13.72
CA ASP A 138 1.99 16.09 -13.99
C ASP A 138 0.94 16.20 -12.86
N LEU A 139 0.98 17.30 -12.11
CA LEU A 139 0.05 17.57 -11.01
C LEU A 139 -1.39 17.77 -11.47
N ASP A 140 -1.60 18.25 -12.69
CA ASP A 140 -2.92 18.47 -13.26
C ASP A 140 -3.53 17.18 -13.81
N CYS A 141 -2.70 16.14 -14.04
CA CYS A 141 -3.13 14.84 -14.52
C CYS A 141 -2.48 13.68 -13.73
N PRO A 142 -2.90 13.46 -12.45
CA PRO A 142 -2.25 12.50 -11.53
C PRO A 142 -2.34 11.05 -11.96
N LEU A 143 -3.27 10.69 -12.83
CA LEU A 143 -3.51 9.33 -13.30
C LEU A 143 -3.19 9.18 -14.78
N ARG A 144 -2.09 9.83 -15.22
CA ARG A 144 -1.76 10.01 -16.64
C ARG A 144 -1.38 8.70 -17.34
N SER A 145 -0.62 7.86 -16.65
CA SER A 145 -0.06 6.65 -17.26
C SER A 145 -0.15 5.47 -16.29
N THR A 146 -0.14 4.25 -16.85
CA THR A 146 -0.11 3.02 -16.07
C THR A 146 1.20 2.29 -16.33
N ARG A 147 1.85 1.79 -15.28
CA ARG A 147 2.94 0.82 -15.36
C ARG A 147 2.49 -0.54 -14.88
N ILE A 148 3.15 -1.57 -15.42
CA ILE A 148 3.01 -2.96 -14.97
C ILE A 148 4.41 -3.53 -14.82
N LEU A 149 4.75 -3.96 -13.61
CA LEU A 149 5.98 -4.67 -13.31
C LEU A 149 5.69 -6.15 -13.18
N LYS A 150 6.61 -6.99 -13.70
CA LYS A 150 6.64 -8.43 -13.45
C LYS A 150 7.80 -8.73 -12.49
N ILE A 151 7.51 -9.37 -11.37
CA ILE A 151 8.47 -9.69 -10.31
C ILE A 151 8.37 -11.18 -10.03
N ALA A 152 9.46 -11.91 -10.21
CA ALA A 152 9.52 -13.35 -9.90
C ALA A 152 9.47 -13.58 -8.38
N TYR A 153 8.87 -14.68 -7.93
CA TYR A 153 8.84 -14.99 -6.49
C TYR A 153 10.23 -15.16 -5.88
N SER A 154 11.22 -15.59 -6.69
CA SER A 154 12.62 -15.64 -6.26
C SER A 154 13.23 -14.29 -5.91
N GLU A 155 12.65 -13.19 -6.41
CA GLU A 155 13.06 -11.83 -6.08
C GLU A 155 12.40 -11.33 -4.78
N LEU A 156 11.35 -12.02 -4.32
CA LEU A 156 10.65 -11.74 -3.07
C LEU A 156 11.24 -12.47 -1.86
N ALA A 157 12.08 -13.48 -2.11
CA ALA A 157 12.66 -14.36 -1.09
C ALA A 157 13.80 -13.72 -0.26
#